data_2f2af7f820ce39aae09fafbadea95db5
#
_entry.id   2f2af7f820ce39aae09fafbadea95db5
#
_cell.length_a   1.000
_cell.length_b   1.000
_cell.length_c   1.000
_cell.angle_alpha   90.00
_cell.angle_beta   90.00
_cell.angle_gamma   90.00
#
_symmetry.space_group_name_H-M   'P 1'
#
loop_
_entity.id
_entity.type
_entity.pdbx_description
1 polymer ?
#
loop_
_entity_poly.entity_id
_entity_poly.type
_entity_poly.pdbx_seq_one_letter_code
_entity_poly.pdbx_strand_id
1 'polypeptide(L)'
;ERFLDPNVLILEAKGPLPPRLGFFPDEAFEQRMPKKGLITKREVRLLALGLLGLPPDGVLWDIGAGTGSVGIEAARLAPWGEVYAVEKNPESWPHIVENARRFGAFNLHLVKGEAPEALKGLPAPHAVFVGGSGGELEEILRVSLKALRPGGRLVVAAITLENLLAAYGFLKGTGL
;
A
#
# COMPACT_ATOMS: atom_id res chain seq x y z
N GLU A 1 35.42 -16.88 1.97
CA GLU A 1 35.39 -18.22 1.33
C GLU A 1 35.34 -18.06 -0.17
N ARG A 2 36.16 -18.85 -0.92
CA ARG A 2 36.12 -18.89 -2.38
C ARG A 2 35.28 -20.08 -2.80
N PHE A 3 34.19 -19.83 -3.51
CA PHE A 3 33.41 -20.88 -4.15
C PHE A 3 34.08 -21.27 -5.47
N LEU A 4 34.21 -22.56 -5.71
CA LEU A 4 34.70 -23.11 -6.98
C LEU A 4 33.53 -23.32 -7.94
N ASP A 5 33.70 -23.08 -9.21
CA ASP A 5 32.69 -23.37 -10.25
C ASP A 5 32.75 -24.86 -10.67
N PRO A 6 31.59 -25.50 -10.86
CA PRO A 6 30.24 -25.08 -10.54
C PRO A 6 29.91 -25.16 -9.05
N ASN A 7 29.11 -24.24 -8.52
CA ASN A 7 28.66 -24.27 -7.14
C ASN A 7 27.14 -24.05 -7.03
N VAL A 8 26.56 -24.54 -5.94
CA VAL A 8 25.15 -24.35 -5.59
C VAL A 8 25.11 -23.84 -4.15
N LEU A 9 24.45 -22.72 -3.96
CA LEU A 9 24.16 -22.17 -2.63
C LEU A 9 22.70 -22.42 -2.28
N ILE A 10 22.47 -23.14 -1.17
CA ILE A 10 21.14 -23.35 -0.61
C ILE A 10 21.03 -22.51 0.64
N LEU A 11 20.06 -21.60 0.67
CA LEU A 11 19.72 -20.79 1.83
C LEU A 11 18.43 -21.29 2.45
N GLU A 12 18.50 -21.77 3.69
CA GLU A 12 17.31 -22.12 4.46
C GLU A 12 16.99 -21.02 5.48
N ALA A 13 15.74 -20.53 5.46
CA ALA A 13 15.26 -19.62 6.49
C ALA A 13 15.06 -20.38 7.80
N LYS A 14 15.70 -19.93 8.88
CA LYS A 14 15.49 -20.48 10.22
C LYS A 14 14.28 -19.80 10.87
N GLY A 15 13.25 -20.56 11.16
CA GLY A 15 12.03 -20.11 11.83
C GLY A 15 10.78 -20.26 10.99
N PRO A 16 9.61 -20.07 11.58
CA PRO A 16 8.35 -20.15 10.86
C PRO A 16 8.27 -18.99 9.86
N LEU A 17 8.06 -19.33 8.59
CA LEU A 17 7.70 -18.33 7.59
C LEU A 17 6.34 -17.74 7.98
N PRO A 18 6.16 -16.42 7.88
CA PRO A 18 4.84 -15.83 8.06
C PRO A 18 3.85 -16.48 7.08
N PRO A 19 2.58 -16.68 7.47
CA PRO A 19 1.60 -17.33 6.60
C PRO A 19 1.56 -16.65 5.24
N ARG A 20 1.60 -17.44 4.15
CA ARG A 20 1.61 -16.92 2.78
C ARG A 20 0.33 -16.17 2.41
N LEU A 21 -0.79 -16.64 2.98
CA LEU A 21 -2.10 -16.01 2.87
C LEU A 21 -2.55 -15.74 4.31
N GLY A 22 -2.65 -14.49 4.68
CA GLY A 22 -3.13 -14.15 6.00
C GLY A 22 -3.29 -12.65 6.09
N PHE A 23 -4.51 -12.24 6.35
CA PHE A 23 -4.77 -10.89 6.79
C PHE A 23 -4.39 -10.81 8.25
N PHE A 24 -3.34 -10.08 8.53
CA PHE A 24 -2.81 -10.00 9.88
C PHE A 24 -3.73 -9.20 10.80
N PRO A 25 -3.82 -9.57 12.09
CA PRO A 25 -4.53 -8.74 13.06
C PRO A 25 -3.85 -7.37 13.19
N ASP A 26 -4.63 -6.34 13.53
CA ASP A 26 -4.14 -4.97 13.61
C ASP A 26 -2.99 -4.81 14.62
N GLU A 27 -3.01 -5.61 15.69
CA GLU A 27 -1.99 -5.62 16.75
C GLU A 27 -0.64 -6.17 16.30
N ALA A 28 -0.61 -6.88 15.16
CA ALA A 28 0.63 -7.41 14.60
C ALA A 28 1.49 -6.32 13.94
N PHE A 29 0.91 -5.17 13.61
CA PHE A 29 1.61 -4.05 13.00
C PHE A 29 2.17 -3.09 14.06
N GLU A 30 3.44 -2.71 13.90
CA GLU A 30 4.02 -1.59 14.62
C GLU A 30 3.26 -0.30 14.25
N GLN A 31 2.90 0.48 15.27
CA GLN A 31 2.11 1.69 15.10
C GLN A 31 2.70 2.83 15.92
N ARG A 32 2.59 4.04 15.40
CA ARG A 32 2.93 5.25 16.16
C ARG A 32 2.05 5.40 17.40
N MET A 33 2.62 5.86 18.49
CA MET A 33 1.88 6.20 19.71
C MET A 33 1.61 7.71 19.79
N PRO A 34 0.46 8.14 20.29
CA PRO A 34 -0.73 7.33 20.60
C PRO A 34 -1.38 6.76 19.34
N LYS A 35 -1.92 5.55 19.44
CA LYS A 35 -2.61 4.85 18.35
C LYS A 35 -3.91 5.58 17.97
N LYS A 36 -3.84 6.54 17.05
CA LYS A 36 -5.02 7.30 16.58
C LYS A 36 -5.22 7.06 15.09
N GLY A 37 -6.11 6.12 14.74
CA GLY A 37 -6.61 5.95 13.37
C GLY A 37 -5.57 5.74 12.27
N LEU A 38 -4.38 5.25 12.63
CA LEU A 38 -3.24 5.14 11.73
C LEU A 38 -3.21 3.81 10.96
N ILE A 39 -4.14 2.92 11.24
CA ILE A 39 -4.24 1.62 10.57
C ILE A 39 -5.63 1.43 10.00
N THR A 40 -5.68 1.05 8.74
CA THR A 40 -6.91 0.54 8.12
C THR A 40 -7.27 -0.78 8.80
N LYS A 41 -8.44 -0.86 9.39
CA LYS A 41 -8.90 -2.03 10.14
C LYS A 41 -8.89 -3.28 9.28
N ARG A 42 -8.60 -4.43 9.90
CA ARG A 42 -8.42 -5.71 9.22
C ARG A 42 -9.54 -6.03 8.24
N GLU A 43 -10.78 -5.86 8.65
CA GLU A 43 -11.98 -6.13 7.83
C GLU A 43 -12.06 -5.19 6.63
N VAL A 44 -11.73 -3.92 6.83
CA VAL A 44 -11.67 -2.90 5.77
C VAL A 44 -10.52 -3.18 4.81
N ARG A 45 -9.34 -3.59 5.33
CA ARG A 45 -8.19 -3.99 4.49
C ARG A 45 -8.54 -5.17 3.58
N LEU A 46 -9.16 -6.20 4.16
CA LEU A 46 -9.59 -7.38 3.43
C LEU A 46 -10.53 -7.02 2.28
N LEU A 47 -11.54 -6.20 2.57
CA LEU A 47 -12.46 -5.72 1.55
C LEU A 47 -11.76 -4.88 0.49
N ALA A 48 -10.91 -3.93 0.90
CA ALA A 48 -10.17 -3.06 0.00
C ALA A 48 -9.25 -3.86 -0.94
N LEU A 49 -8.49 -4.81 -0.43
CA LEU A 49 -7.59 -5.65 -1.22
C LEU A 49 -8.37 -6.53 -2.22
N GLY A 50 -9.53 -7.05 -1.82
CA GLY A 50 -10.42 -7.77 -2.73
C GLY A 50 -10.96 -6.90 -3.85
N LEU A 51 -11.35 -5.65 -3.54
CA LEU A 51 -11.85 -4.68 -4.53
C LEU A 51 -10.75 -4.17 -5.46
N LEU A 52 -9.53 -4.01 -4.97
CA LEU A 52 -8.37 -3.59 -5.78
C LEU A 52 -8.04 -4.61 -6.87
N GLY A 53 -8.26 -5.91 -6.63
CA GLY A 53 -8.04 -6.95 -7.63
C GLY A 53 -6.65 -6.91 -8.24
N LEU A 54 -5.63 -6.63 -7.42
CA LEU A 54 -4.25 -6.47 -7.85
C LEU A 54 -3.73 -7.79 -8.46
N PRO A 55 -3.23 -7.80 -9.71
CA PRO A 55 -2.62 -9.00 -10.28
C PRO A 55 -1.29 -9.33 -9.61
N PRO A 56 -0.80 -10.58 -9.68
CA PRO A 56 0.42 -11.03 -9.00
C PRO A 56 1.69 -10.25 -9.35
N ASP A 57 1.73 -9.61 -10.52
CA ASP A 57 2.80 -8.75 -11.05
C ASP A 57 2.39 -7.26 -11.06
N GLY A 58 1.33 -6.92 -10.33
CA GLY A 58 0.70 -5.61 -10.35
C GLY A 58 1.49 -4.54 -9.62
N VAL A 59 1.30 -3.30 -10.05
CA VAL A 59 1.80 -2.10 -9.37
C VAL A 59 0.65 -1.49 -8.58
N LEU A 60 0.87 -1.28 -7.28
CA LEU A 60 -0.06 -0.60 -6.37
C LEU A 60 0.54 0.73 -5.88
N TRP A 61 -0.27 1.77 -5.85
CA TRP A 61 -0.03 2.95 -5.04
C TRP A 61 -0.88 2.88 -3.78
N ASP A 62 -0.24 2.86 -2.61
CA ASP A 62 -0.86 2.94 -1.27
C ASP A 62 -0.65 4.35 -0.72
N ILE A 63 -1.66 5.22 -0.88
CA ILE A 63 -1.58 6.65 -0.58
C ILE A 63 -2.10 6.93 0.83
N GLY A 64 -1.28 7.56 1.65
CA GLY A 64 -1.54 7.74 3.08
C GLY A 64 -1.33 6.43 3.82
N ALA A 65 -0.20 5.77 3.58
CA ALA A 65 0.07 4.39 3.99
C ALA A 65 0.04 4.15 5.51
N GLY A 66 0.28 5.18 6.33
CA GLY A 66 0.23 5.09 7.80
C GLY A 66 1.19 4.07 8.38
N THR A 67 0.69 2.89 8.72
CA THR A 67 1.50 1.74 9.18
C THR A 67 2.05 0.89 8.05
N GLY A 68 1.64 1.16 6.81
CA GLY A 68 1.92 0.33 5.65
C GLY A 68 1.06 -0.93 5.53
N SER A 69 0.04 -1.08 6.38
CA SER A 69 -0.69 -2.35 6.52
C SER A 69 -1.38 -2.81 5.22
N VAL A 70 -1.97 -1.90 4.45
CA VAL A 70 -2.59 -2.22 3.16
C VAL A 70 -1.54 -2.58 2.13
N GLY A 71 -0.52 -1.74 1.98
CA GLY A 71 0.58 -1.98 1.04
C GLY A 71 1.35 -3.27 1.32
N ILE A 72 1.59 -3.59 2.60
CA ILE A 72 2.29 -4.82 3.02
C ILE A 72 1.49 -6.07 2.65
N GLU A 73 0.20 -6.10 2.94
CA GLU A 73 -0.64 -7.24 2.57
C GLU A 73 -0.80 -7.34 1.04
N ALA A 74 -0.91 -6.19 0.33
CA ALA A 74 -0.92 -6.16 -1.13
C ALA A 74 0.40 -6.69 -1.73
N ALA A 75 1.55 -6.29 -1.19
CA ALA A 75 2.86 -6.75 -1.65
C ALA A 75 3.01 -8.28 -1.56
N ARG A 76 2.38 -8.89 -0.57
CA ARG A 76 2.36 -10.34 -0.40
C ARG A 76 1.40 -11.05 -1.35
N LEU A 77 0.30 -10.38 -1.73
CA LEU A 77 -0.63 -10.91 -2.74
C LEU A 77 -0.08 -10.77 -4.15
N ALA A 78 0.78 -9.77 -4.39
CA ALA A 78 1.44 -9.51 -5.66
C ALA A 78 2.97 -9.72 -5.55
N PRO A 79 3.44 -10.97 -5.43
CA PRO A 79 4.84 -11.26 -5.11
C PRO A 79 5.83 -10.90 -6.24
N TRP A 80 5.36 -10.71 -7.46
CA TRP A 80 6.15 -10.26 -8.62
C TRP A 80 5.83 -8.81 -9.01
N GLY A 81 4.97 -8.16 -8.25
CA GLY A 81 4.58 -6.76 -8.44
C GLY A 81 5.37 -5.82 -7.53
N GLU A 82 4.99 -4.55 -7.57
CA GLU A 82 5.63 -3.48 -6.84
C GLU A 82 4.58 -2.66 -6.08
N VAL A 83 4.85 -2.31 -4.84
CA VAL A 83 3.97 -1.47 -4.02
C VAL A 83 4.70 -0.20 -3.62
N TYR A 84 4.09 0.94 -3.90
CA TYR A 84 4.60 2.27 -3.54
C TYR A 84 3.76 2.82 -2.38
N ALA A 85 4.29 2.71 -1.16
CA ALA A 85 3.66 3.20 0.06
C ALA A 85 4.03 4.67 0.28
N VAL A 86 3.11 5.56 -0.05
CA VAL A 86 3.30 7.02 0.03
C VAL A 86 2.83 7.52 1.38
N GLU A 87 3.73 8.12 2.15
CA GLU A 87 3.44 8.62 3.49
C GLU A 87 4.18 9.93 3.77
N LYS A 88 3.42 10.95 4.18
CA LYS A 88 3.96 12.28 4.47
C LYS A 88 4.58 12.42 5.85
N ASN A 89 4.08 11.65 6.83
CA ASN A 89 4.51 11.80 8.21
C ASN A 89 5.83 11.04 8.48
N PRO A 90 6.93 11.75 8.80
CA PRO A 90 8.22 11.12 9.07
C PRO A 90 8.19 10.12 10.25
N GLU A 91 7.30 10.32 11.22
CA GLU A 91 7.18 9.42 12.37
C GLU A 91 6.61 8.05 11.98
N SER A 92 5.91 7.94 10.85
CA SER A 92 5.36 6.67 10.34
C SER A 92 6.38 5.85 9.55
N TRP A 93 7.41 6.48 8.97
CA TRP A 93 8.36 5.81 8.09
C TRP A 93 9.10 4.63 8.72
N PRO A 94 9.65 4.73 9.96
CA PRO A 94 10.30 3.60 10.59
C PRO A 94 9.34 2.41 10.80
N HIS A 95 8.08 2.68 11.12
CA HIS A 95 7.07 1.63 11.32
C HIS A 95 6.74 0.91 10.01
N ILE A 96 6.60 1.66 8.89
CA ILE A 96 6.39 1.05 7.56
C ILE A 96 7.55 0.11 7.21
N VAL A 97 8.79 0.58 7.38
CA VAL A 97 9.99 -0.21 7.06
C VAL A 97 10.09 -1.47 7.94
N GLU A 98 9.86 -1.33 9.25
CA GLU A 98 9.94 -2.47 10.17
C GLU A 98 8.81 -3.47 9.91
N ASN A 99 7.59 -2.99 9.67
CA ASN A 99 6.46 -3.85 9.31
C ASN A 99 6.73 -4.57 7.98
N ALA A 100 7.22 -3.87 6.95
CA ALA A 100 7.54 -4.49 5.65
C ALA A 100 8.59 -5.61 5.82
N ARG A 101 9.66 -5.35 6.59
CA ARG A 101 10.69 -6.35 6.91
C ARG A 101 10.10 -7.55 7.66
N ARG A 102 9.32 -7.30 8.71
CA ARG A 102 8.70 -8.31 9.57
C ARG A 102 7.76 -9.24 8.82
N PHE A 103 7.01 -8.69 7.88
CA PHE A 103 6.04 -9.45 7.08
C PHE A 103 6.57 -9.94 5.73
N GLY A 104 7.86 -9.69 5.42
CA GLY A 104 8.48 -10.15 4.18
C GLY A 104 7.96 -9.46 2.92
N ALA A 105 7.49 -8.21 3.04
CA ALA A 105 7.02 -7.40 1.93
C ALA A 105 8.20 -6.64 1.27
N PHE A 106 9.14 -7.38 0.66
CA PHE A 106 10.38 -6.84 0.13
C PHE A 106 10.22 -6.04 -1.18
N ASN A 107 9.07 -6.18 -1.82
CA ASN A 107 8.65 -5.44 -3.01
C ASN A 107 7.79 -4.19 -2.66
N LEU A 108 7.82 -3.77 -1.39
CA LEU A 108 7.22 -2.51 -0.95
C LEU A 108 8.30 -1.42 -0.87
N HIS A 109 8.04 -0.31 -1.55
CA HIS A 109 8.89 0.87 -1.58
C HIS A 109 8.24 2.01 -0.81
N LEU A 110 8.90 2.49 0.25
CA LEU A 110 8.44 3.67 0.98
C LEU A 110 8.76 4.93 0.18
N VAL A 111 7.72 5.66 -0.19
CA VAL A 111 7.81 6.98 -0.84
C VAL A 111 7.53 8.06 0.21
N LYS A 112 8.59 8.79 0.58
CA LYS A 112 8.57 9.83 1.60
C LYS A 112 8.08 11.13 1.01
N GLY A 113 6.88 11.57 1.36
CA GLY A 113 6.32 12.80 0.84
C GLY A 113 4.79 12.83 0.86
N GLU A 114 4.26 13.97 0.48
CA GLU A 114 2.82 14.21 0.44
C GLU A 114 2.30 14.03 -0.99
N ALA A 115 1.20 13.27 -1.13
CA ALA A 115 0.46 13.19 -2.37
C ALA A 115 -0.35 14.49 -2.58
N PRO A 116 -0.50 14.98 -3.84
CA PRO A 116 -0.17 14.30 -5.09
C PRO A 116 1.30 14.43 -5.55
N GLU A 117 2.09 15.35 -5.00
CA GLU A 117 3.46 15.62 -5.45
C GLU A 117 4.36 14.37 -5.43
N ALA A 118 4.25 13.56 -4.37
CA ALA A 118 5.02 12.35 -4.19
C ALA A 118 4.65 11.21 -5.17
N LEU A 119 3.58 11.38 -5.94
CA LEU A 119 3.18 10.42 -6.98
C LEU A 119 3.93 10.63 -8.30
N LYS A 120 4.59 11.78 -8.47
CA LYS A 120 5.29 12.11 -9.72
C LYS A 120 6.47 11.16 -9.96
N GLY A 121 6.50 10.61 -11.16
CA GLY A 121 7.57 9.69 -11.57
C GLY A 121 7.41 8.25 -11.10
N LEU A 122 6.36 7.92 -10.34
CA LEU A 122 6.06 6.55 -10.01
C LEU A 122 5.55 5.78 -11.25
N PRO A 123 5.82 4.47 -11.34
CA PRO A 123 5.28 3.65 -12.40
C PRO A 123 3.75 3.67 -12.43
N ALA A 124 3.16 3.64 -13.62
CA ALA A 124 1.70 3.62 -13.80
C ALA A 124 1.07 2.44 -13.04
N PRO A 125 0.11 2.68 -12.12
CA PRO A 125 -0.43 1.65 -11.25
C PRO A 125 -1.51 0.82 -11.94
N HIS A 126 -1.61 -0.45 -11.55
CA HIS A 126 -2.77 -1.31 -11.81
C HIS A 126 -3.88 -1.06 -10.81
N ALA A 127 -3.50 -0.65 -9.60
CA ALA A 127 -4.43 -0.34 -8.54
C ALA A 127 -3.94 0.85 -7.70
N VAL A 128 -4.89 1.61 -7.15
CA VAL A 128 -4.62 2.73 -6.23
C VAL A 128 -5.51 2.56 -5.01
N PHE A 129 -4.91 2.59 -3.83
CA PHE A 129 -5.62 2.70 -2.57
C PHE A 129 -5.37 4.08 -1.96
N VAL A 130 -6.42 4.76 -1.53
CA VAL A 130 -6.34 6.04 -0.82
C VAL A 130 -6.86 5.85 0.59
N GLY A 131 -5.92 5.72 1.56
CA GLY A 131 -6.22 5.56 2.98
C GLY A 131 -6.21 6.89 3.76
N GLY A 132 -5.53 7.91 3.21
CA GLY A 132 -5.46 9.24 3.78
C GLY A 132 -5.06 10.27 2.73
N SER A 133 -5.74 11.44 2.72
CA SER A 133 -5.57 12.45 1.67
C SER A 133 -4.93 13.76 2.15
N GLY A 134 -4.86 13.96 3.48
CA GLY A 134 -4.29 15.20 4.02
C GLY A 134 -5.03 16.48 3.64
N GLY A 135 -6.24 16.38 3.08
CA GLY A 135 -7.02 17.51 2.57
C GLY A 135 -7.04 17.62 1.04
N GLU A 136 -6.15 16.92 0.34
CA GLU A 136 -5.95 17.02 -1.13
C GLU A 136 -6.66 15.90 -1.91
N LEU A 137 -7.80 15.38 -1.40
CA LEU A 137 -8.45 14.18 -1.95
C LEU A 137 -8.77 14.30 -3.43
N GLU A 138 -9.39 15.40 -3.88
CA GLU A 138 -9.79 15.58 -5.28
C GLU A 138 -8.59 15.58 -6.23
N GLU A 139 -7.50 16.25 -5.86
CA GLU A 139 -6.31 16.30 -6.69
C GLU A 139 -5.58 14.95 -6.71
N ILE A 140 -5.55 14.25 -5.57
CA ILE A 140 -5.04 12.86 -5.50
C ILE A 140 -5.85 11.96 -6.43
N LEU A 141 -7.18 12.05 -6.41
CA LEU A 141 -8.04 11.26 -7.29
C LEU A 141 -7.79 11.59 -8.77
N ARG A 142 -7.68 12.87 -9.10
CA ARG A 142 -7.39 13.35 -10.48
C ARG A 142 -6.08 12.79 -11.02
N VAL A 143 -5.00 12.91 -10.24
CA VAL A 143 -3.68 12.42 -10.61
C VAL A 143 -3.69 10.88 -10.71
N SER A 144 -4.33 10.21 -9.76
CA SER A 144 -4.42 8.75 -9.71
C SER A 144 -5.19 8.19 -10.91
N LEU A 145 -6.36 8.75 -11.24
CA LEU A 145 -7.15 8.31 -12.40
C LEU A 145 -6.41 8.52 -13.72
N LYS A 146 -5.67 9.62 -13.86
CA LYS A 146 -4.86 9.89 -15.04
C LYS A 146 -3.70 8.90 -15.21
N ALA A 147 -3.10 8.46 -14.10
CA ALA A 147 -1.97 7.54 -14.10
C ALA A 147 -2.39 6.06 -14.16
N LEU A 148 -3.63 5.76 -13.76
CA LEU A 148 -4.15 4.41 -13.67
C LEU A 148 -4.14 3.73 -15.03
N ARG A 149 -3.67 2.49 -15.08
CA ARG A 149 -3.67 1.68 -16.31
C ARG A 149 -5.11 1.36 -16.74
N PRO A 150 -5.36 1.15 -18.04
CA PRO A 150 -6.66 0.69 -18.52
C PRO A 150 -7.12 -0.56 -17.76
N GLY A 151 -8.37 -0.54 -17.27
CA GLY A 151 -8.92 -1.62 -16.43
C GLY A 151 -8.42 -1.63 -14.98
N GLY A 152 -7.55 -0.68 -14.61
CA GLY A 152 -7.07 -0.52 -13.24
C GLY A 152 -8.19 -0.09 -12.27
N ARG A 153 -7.96 -0.24 -10.97
CA ARG A 153 -8.96 0.03 -9.93
C ARG A 153 -8.47 1.03 -8.90
N LEU A 154 -9.38 1.88 -8.47
CA LEU A 154 -9.14 2.87 -7.42
C LEU A 154 -10.11 2.62 -6.28
N VAL A 155 -9.59 2.49 -5.06
CA VAL A 155 -10.36 2.30 -3.83
C VAL A 155 -10.03 3.42 -2.85
N VAL A 156 -11.06 4.07 -2.31
CA VAL A 156 -10.93 5.12 -1.30
C VAL A 156 -11.52 4.64 0.01
N ALA A 157 -10.74 4.70 1.09
CA ALA A 157 -11.23 4.50 2.45
C ALA A 157 -11.64 5.85 3.06
N ALA A 158 -12.89 6.24 2.89
CA ALA A 158 -13.40 7.48 3.46
C ALA A 158 -13.77 7.28 4.94
N ILE A 159 -13.04 7.95 5.83
CA ILE A 159 -13.27 7.87 7.29
C ILE A 159 -14.29 8.92 7.75
N THR A 160 -14.42 10.03 7.01
CA THR A 160 -15.33 11.13 7.33
C THR A 160 -16.37 11.30 6.22
N LEU A 161 -17.52 11.92 6.57
CA LEU A 161 -18.56 12.24 5.60
C LEU A 161 -18.07 13.22 4.54
N GLU A 162 -17.23 14.17 4.92
CA GLU A 162 -16.66 15.17 4.01
C GLU A 162 -15.83 14.47 2.92
N ASN A 163 -14.97 13.53 3.30
CA ASN A 163 -14.16 12.75 2.35
C ASN A 163 -15.05 11.87 1.46
N LEU A 164 -16.11 11.28 2.01
CA LEU A 164 -17.06 10.50 1.23
C LEU A 164 -17.78 11.37 0.19
N LEU A 165 -18.29 12.53 0.60
CA LEU A 165 -18.97 13.46 -0.29
C LEU A 165 -18.04 14.03 -1.36
N ALA A 166 -16.79 14.38 -1.00
CA ALA A 166 -15.79 14.85 -1.93
C ALA A 166 -15.44 13.76 -2.98
N ALA A 167 -15.17 12.54 -2.53
CA ALA A 167 -14.91 11.41 -3.42
C ALA A 167 -16.10 11.13 -4.36
N TYR A 168 -17.31 11.07 -3.80
CA TYR A 168 -18.52 10.83 -4.58
C TYR A 168 -18.78 11.93 -5.61
N GLY A 169 -18.69 13.20 -5.18
CA GLY A 169 -18.90 14.35 -6.06
C GLY A 169 -17.91 14.37 -7.22
N PHE A 170 -16.63 14.14 -6.92
CA PHE A 170 -15.57 14.06 -7.92
C PHE A 170 -15.83 12.92 -8.93
N LEU A 171 -16.04 11.69 -8.45
CA LEU A 171 -16.21 10.51 -9.30
C LEU A 171 -17.48 10.59 -10.15
N LYS A 172 -18.59 11.12 -9.60
CA LYS A 172 -19.81 11.36 -10.37
C LYS A 172 -19.57 12.32 -11.54
N GLY A 173 -18.71 13.33 -11.35
CA GLY A 173 -18.34 14.28 -12.40
C GLY A 173 -17.47 13.71 -13.51
N THR A 174 -16.82 12.56 -13.30
CA THR A 174 -15.94 11.92 -14.30
C THR A 174 -16.68 11.01 -15.28
N GLY A 175 -17.94 10.67 -15.02
CA GLY A 175 -18.72 9.74 -15.85
C GLY A 175 -18.31 8.26 -15.68
N LEU A 176 -17.56 7.93 -14.63
CA LEU A 176 -17.14 6.58 -14.25
C LEU A 176 -18.20 5.90 -13.40
#